data_53ead0b1381ebd126973cf6dc201fe63
#
_entry.id   53ead0b1381ebd126973cf6dc201fe63
#
_cell.length_a   1.000
_cell.length_b   1.000
_cell.length_c   1.000
_cell.angle_alpha   90.00
_cell.angle_beta   90.00
_cell.angle_gamma   90.00
#
_symmetry.space_group_name_H-M   'P 1'
#
loop_
_entity.id
_entity.type
_entity.pdbx_description
1 polymer ?
#
loop_
_entity_poly.entity_id
_entity_poly.type
_entity_poly.pdbx_seq_one_letter_code
_entity_poly.pdbx_strand_id
1 'polypeptide(L)'
;KIKKLIEMLQESDLNEIEVKEGEESVRINRKKESSVQPNLSSFNVPVQQTTSQEIQQEESVDNEHLNHITSPMVGTFYRKPSPEKEPFVEVGQNIRKGDTVCIIEAMKMMNQVKSEFDGKIVAINVGDGEPVEFGQELISIEES
;
A
#
# COMPACT_ATOMS: atom_id res chain seq x y z
N LYS A 1 26.23 -10.66 -17.72
CA LYS A 1 25.20 -10.58 -16.66
C LYS A 1 24.08 -9.56 -16.99
N ILE A 2 24.43 -8.41 -17.59
CA ILE A 2 23.46 -7.33 -17.92
C ILE A 2 22.49 -7.74 -19.03
N LYS A 3 22.93 -8.51 -20.03
CA LYS A 3 22.08 -9.00 -21.13
C LYS A 3 20.92 -9.85 -20.64
N LYS A 4 21.15 -10.69 -19.64
CA LYS A 4 20.12 -11.55 -19.05
C LYS A 4 19.07 -10.75 -18.29
N LEU A 5 19.44 -9.64 -17.66
CA LEU A 5 18.53 -8.70 -16.99
C LEU A 5 17.66 -7.94 -18.00
N ILE A 6 18.23 -7.57 -19.14
CA ILE A 6 17.49 -6.92 -20.23
C ILE A 6 16.47 -7.87 -20.87
N GLU A 7 16.82 -9.15 -21.05
CA GLU A 7 15.89 -10.17 -21.53
C GLU A 7 14.73 -10.38 -20.54
N MET A 8 15.01 -10.45 -19.25
CA MET A 8 13.98 -10.54 -18.22
C MET A 8 13.06 -9.31 -18.20
N LEU A 9 13.59 -8.12 -18.45
CA LEU A 9 12.81 -6.89 -18.58
C LEU A 9 11.87 -6.94 -19.81
N GLN A 10 12.32 -7.51 -20.92
CA GLN A 10 11.53 -7.62 -22.15
C GLN A 10 10.41 -8.65 -22.02
N GLU A 11 10.62 -9.74 -21.28
CA GLU A 11 9.63 -10.79 -21.07
C GLU A 11 8.58 -10.45 -20.01
N SER A 12 8.91 -9.56 -19.07
CA SER A 12 8.12 -9.38 -17.85
C SER A 12 7.23 -8.13 -17.85
N ASP A 13 7.11 -7.37 -18.93
CA ASP A 13 6.37 -6.09 -19.00
C ASP A 13 6.70 -5.07 -17.87
N LEU A 14 7.87 -5.22 -17.26
CA LEU A 14 8.35 -4.31 -16.22
C LEU A 14 8.85 -3.00 -16.85
N ASN A 15 8.46 -1.89 -16.29
CA ASN A 15 8.84 -0.56 -16.78
C ASN A 15 10.21 -0.11 -16.27
N GLU A 16 10.66 -0.64 -15.15
CA GLU A 16 11.90 -0.26 -14.51
C GLU A 16 12.49 -1.41 -13.69
N ILE A 17 13.79 -1.64 -13.84
CA ILE A 17 14.57 -2.54 -12.97
C ILE A 17 15.78 -1.78 -12.47
N GLU A 18 15.95 -1.72 -11.15
CA GLU A 18 17.14 -1.22 -10.50
C GLU A 18 17.92 -2.39 -9.88
N VAL A 19 19.15 -2.58 -10.34
CA VAL A 19 20.06 -3.57 -9.77
C VAL A 19 21.22 -2.84 -9.09
N LYS A 20 21.37 -3.10 -7.81
CA LYS A 20 22.45 -2.57 -6.98
C LYS A 20 23.42 -3.68 -6.62
N GLU A 21 24.62 -3.60 -7.09
CA GLU A 21 25.70 -4.52 -6.74
C GLU A 21 26.92 -3.71 -6.25
N GLY A 22 27.14 -3.70 -4.93
CA GLY A 22 28.21 -2.91 -4.30
C GLY A 22 27.98 -1.41 -4.40
N GLU A 23 28.98 -0.67 -4.90
CA GLU A 23 28.91 0.77 -5.12
C GLU A 23 28.36 1.15 -6.51
N GLU A 24 28.15 0.17 -7.40
CA GLU A 24 27.60 0.38 -8.73
C GLU A 24 26.11 0.10 -8.76
N SER A 25 25.33 1.07 -9.23
CA SER A 25 23.89 0.91 -9.46
C SER A 25 23.57 1.06 -10.94
N VAL A 26 22.87 0.07 -11.52
CA VAL A 26 22.38 0.14 -12.90
C VAL A 26 20.87 0.24 -12.89
N ARG A 27 20.36 1.37 -13.33
CA ARG A 27 18.93 1.63 -13.49
C ARG A 27 18.53 1.54 -14.94
N ILE A 28 17.68 0.59 -15.30
CA ILE A 28 17.17 0.41 -16.65
C ILE A 28 15.70 0.82 -16.69
N ASN A 29 15.42 1.88 -17.44
CA ASN A 29 14.05 2.40 -17.61
C ASN A 29 13.64 2.26 -19.09
N ARG A 30 12.51 1.64 -19.34
CA ARG A 30 11.90 1.54 -20.66
C ARG A 30 10.80 2.57 -20.80
N LYS A 31 11.14 3.73 -21.36
CA LYS A 31 10.16 4.75 -21.71
C LYS A 31 9.40 4.32 -22.96
N LYS A 32 8.15 3.98 -22.79
CA LYS A 32 7.23 3.78 -23.90
C LYS A 32 6.85 5.15 -24.44
N GLU A 33 7.48 5.57 -25.52
CA GLU A 33 7.06 6.78 -26.23
C GLU A 33 5.71 6.49 -26.89
N SER A 34 4.65 6.98 -26.27
CA SER A 34 3.39 7.19 -26.96
C SER A 34 3.56 8.38 -27.85
N SER A 35 3.74 8.13 -29.15
CA SER A 35 3.66 9.17 -30.17
C SER A 35 2.22 9.66 -30.24
N VAL A 36 1.93 10.71 -29.52
CA VAL A 36 0.69 11.46 -29.72
C VAL A 36 0.97 12.43 -30.87
N GLN A 37 0.48 12.11 -32.04
CA GLN A 37 0.39 13.08 -33.13
C GLN A 37 -0.67 14.12 -32.76
N PRO A 38 -0.37 15.40 -32.85
CA PRO A 38 -1.37 16.43 -32.69
C PRO A 38 -2.18 16.51 -34.01
N ASN A 39 -3.36 15.94 -34.01
CA ASN A 39 -4.29 16.21 -35.08
C ASN A 39 -5.12 17.43 -34.71
N LEU A 40 -4.70 18.55 -35.27
CA LEU A 40 -5.48 19.80 -35.31
C LEU A 40 -6.64 19.61 -36.28
N SER A 41 -7.81 19.37 -35.73
CA SER A 41 -9.07 19.60 -36.47
C SER A 41 -10.06 20.24 -35.53
N SER A 42 -10.21 21.52 -35.77
CA SER A 42 -11.25 22.37 -35.23
C SER A 42 -12.63 21.84 -35.65
N PHE A 43 -13.42 21.42 -34.70
CA PHE A 43 -14.87 21.45 -34.85
C PHE A 43 -15.51 21.99 -33.59
N ASN A 44 -16.02 23.16 -33.77
CA ASN A 44 -16.91 23.88 -32.89
C ASN A 44 -18.26 23.14 -32.91
N VAL A 45 -18.74 22.60 -31.81
CA VAL A 45 -20.12 22.17 -31.63
C VAL A 45 -20.59 22.59 -30.25
N PRO A 46 -21.80 23.13 -30.14
CA PRO A 46 -22.23 23.85 -28.94
C PRO A 46 -22.64 22.94 -27.81
N VAL A 47 -22.41 23.47 -26.62
CA VAL A 47 -22.89 23.06 -25.33
C VAL A 47 -24.31 22.51 -25.37
N GLN A 48 -24.47 21.24 -24.98
CA GLN A 48 -25.69 20.80 -24.32
C GLN A 48 -25.30 20.03 -23.05
N GLN A 49 -25.65 20.66 -21.96
CA GLN A 49 -25.64 20.11 -20.62
C GLN A 49 -26.42 18.80 -20.58
N THR A 50 -25.81 17.76 -20.12
CA THR A 50 -26.50 16.72 -19.34
C THR A 50 -25.54 16.13 -18.34
N THR A 51 -25.57 16.67 -17.17
CA THR A 51 -25.59 16.09 -15.84
C THR A 51 -25.49 14.58 -15.83
N SER A 52 -24.39 14.10 -15.37
CA SER A 52 -24.21 12.98 -14.42
C SER A 52 -22.72 12.69 -14.31
N GLN A 53 -22.00 13.59 -13.69
CA GLN A 53 -20.78 13.20 -12.97
C GLN A 53 -21.28 12.64 -11.66
N GLU A 54 -21.41 11.35 -11.63
CA GLU A 54 -21.34 10.57 -10.42
C GLU A 54 -19.90 10.76 -9.89
N ILE A 55 -19.74 11.87 -9.21
CA ILE A 55 -18.60 12.05 -8.31
C ILE A 55 -18.81 10.96 -7.28
N GLN A 56 -18.05 9.87 -7.40
CA GLN A 56 -17.72 9.08 -6.24
C GLN A 56 -17.03 10.06 -5.28
N GLN A 57 -17.83 10.64 -4.42
CA GLN A 57 -17.34 11.17 -3.17
C GLN A 57 -16.63 9.99 -2.50
N GLU A 58 -15.31 9.97 -2.63
CA GLU A 58 -14.55 9.47 -1.52
C GLU A 58 -15.06 10.27 -0.32
N GLU A 59 -15.91 9.63 0.45
CA GLU A 59 -16.24 10.11 1.77
C GLU A 59 -14.90 10.28 2.48
N SER A 60 -14.44 11.51 2.51
CA SER A 60 -13.48 11.93 3.50
C SER A 60 -14.20 11.73 4.83
N VAL A 61 -14.06 10.51 5.35
CA VAL A 61 -14.43 10.20 6.72
C VAL A 61 -13.69 11.24 7.56
N ASP A 62 -14.44 12.06 8.27
CA ASP A 62 -13.90 12.98 9.25
C ASP A 62 -12.95 12.20 10.15
N ASN A 63 -11.65 12.39 9.94
CA ASN A 63 -10.58 11.69 10.67
C ASN A 63 -10.42 12.20 12.11
N GLU A 64 -11.38 12.93 12.63
CA GLU A 64 -11.25 13.57 13.95
C GLU A 64 -11.30 12.57 15.13
N HIS A 65 -11.66 11.31 14.89
CA HIS A 65 -11.75 10.28 15.93
C HIS A 65 -11.03 8.96 15.57
N LEU A 66 -10.14 8.99 14.58
CA LEU A 66 -9.37 7.82 14.22
C LEU A 66 -8.02 7.80 14.93
N ASN A 67 -7.80 6.73 15.68
CA ASN A 67 -6.49 6.39 16.21
C ASN A 67 -5.77 5.46 15.25
N HIS A 68 -4.48 5.64 15.11
CA HIS A 68 -3.65 4.82 14.23
C HIS A 68 -2.65 4.01 15.04
N ILE A 69 -2.62 2.70 14.78
CA ILE A 69 -1.54 1.84 15.28
C ILE A 69 -0.40 1.94 14.29
N THR A 70 0.76 2.37 14.78
CA THR A 70 1.97 2.54 13.98
C THR A 70 2.96 1.42 14.25
N SER A 71 3.86 1.20 13.28
CA SER A 71 4.93 0.22 13.44
C SER A 71 5.99 0.69 14.44
N PRO A 72 6.33 -0.13 15.46
CA PRO A 72 7.39 0.21 16.43
C PRO A 72 8.79 -0.03 15.87
N MET A 73 8.92 -0.64 14.72
CA MET A 73 10.20 -0.99 14.12
C MET A 73 10.10 -1.21 12.61
N VAL A 74 11.24 -1.26 11.95
CA VAL A 74 11.34 -1.66 10.54
C VAL A 74 11.27 -3.19 10.45
N GLY A 75 10.47 -3.70 9.55
CA GLY A 75 10.34 -5.15 9.34
C GLY A 75 9.28 -5.50 8.31
N THR A 76 8.78 -6.72 8.37
CA THR A 76 7.71 -7.23 7.52
C THR A 76 6.44 -7.41 8.35
N PHE A 77 5.34 -6.86 7.85
CA PHE A 77 4.04 -6.94 8.49
C PHE A 77 3.36 -8.27 8.20
N TYR A 78 2.85 -8.94 9.24
CA TYR A 78 2.04 -10.13 9.12
C TYR A 78 0.75 -9.99 9.92
N ARG A 79 -0.37 -10.30 9.28
CA ARG A 79 -1.69 -10.31 9.92
C ARG A 79 -1.92 -11.58 10.74
N LYS A 80 -1.17 -12.63 10.47
CA LYS A 80 -1.31 -13.98 11.01
C LYS A 80 -0.01 -14.44 11.66
N PRO A 81 -0.08 -15.27 12.72
CA PRO A 81 1.12 -15.87 13.30
C PRO A 81 1.73 -16.96 12.41
N SER A 82 0.95 -17.54 11.52
CA SER A 82 1.41 -18.47 10.48
C SER A 82 0.39 -18.55 9.34
N PRO A 83 0.78 -19.02 8.13
CA PRO A 83 -0.10 -19.09 6.98
C PRO A 83 -1.38 -19.92 7.17
N GLU A 84 -1.34 -20.88 8.08
CA GLU A 84 -2.46 -21.79 8.39
C GLU A 84 -3.41 -21.27 9.45
N LYS A 85 -3.05 -20.18 10.14
CA LYS A 85 -3.85 -19.59 11.21
C LYS A 85 -4.68 -18.41 10.73
N GLU A 86 -5.71 -18.11 11.49
CA GLU A 86 -6.56 -16.96 11.25
C GLU A 86 -5.82 -15.65 11.59
N PRO A 87 -6.20 -14.53 10.97
CA PRO A 87 -5.64 -13.22 11.29
C PRO A 87 -5.99 -12.84 12.74
N PHE A 88 -5.11 -12.09 13.38
CA PHE A 88 -5.36 -11.60 14.74
C PHE A 88 -6.57 -10.69 14.82
N VAL A 89 -6.78 -9.88 13.78
CA VAL A 89 -7.86 -8.90 13.72
C VAL A 89 -8.36 -8.74 12.27
N GLU A 90 -9.62 -8.35 12.15
CA GLU A 90 -10.28 -8.06 10.88
C GLU A 90 -10.93 -6.68 10.90
N VAL A 91 -11.14 -6.12 9.71
CA VAL A 91 -11.89 -4.86 9.57
C VAL A 91 -13.31 -5.05 10.10
N GLY A 92 -13.76 -4.14 10.94
CA GLY A 92 -15.06 -4.21 11.60
C GLY A 92 -15.06 -4.89 12.98
N GLN A 93 -13.93 -5.45 13.39
CA GLN A 93 -13.78 -6.09 14.71
C GLN A 93 -13.49 -5.05 15.79
N ASN A 94 -14.10 -5.25 16.96
CA ASN A 94 -13.77 -4.46 18.16
C ASN A 94 -12.54 -5.05 18.84
N ILE A 95 -11.61 -4.21 19.18
CA ILE A 95 -10.39 -4.55 19.90
C ILE A 95 -10.26 -3.71 21.17
N ARG A 96 -9.47 -4.21 22.10
CA ARG A 96 -9.13 -3.52 23.35
C ARG A 96 -7.65 -3.22 23.42
N LYS A 97 -7.33 -2.23 24.21
CA LYS A 97 -5.95 -1.94 24.57
C LYS A 97 -5.24 -3.19 25.12
N GLY A 98 -4.10 -3.53 24.53
CA GLY A 98 -3.33 -4.72 24.88
C GLY A 98 -3.60 -5.94 24.00
N ASP A 99 -4.62 -5.91 23.15
CA ASP A 99 -4.88 -7.00 22.21
C ASP A 99 -3.80 -7.01 21.11
N THR A 100 -3.36 -8.21 20.74
CA THR A 100 -2.40 -8.37 19.64
C THR A 100 -3.11 -8.15 18.31
N VAL A 101 -2.64 -7.21 17.52
CA VAL A 101 -3.26 -6.82 16.25
C VAL A 101 -2.50 -7.31 15.03
N CYS A 102 -1.18 -7.45 15.15
CA CYS A 102 -0.32 -7.94 14.07
C CYS A 102 1.03 -8.42 14.60
N ILE A 103 1.83 -8.97 13.69
CA ILE A 103 3.23 -9.33 13.95
C ILE A 103 4.11 -8.58 12.97
N ILE A 104 5.25 -8.09 13.45
CA ILE A 104 6.31 -7.56 12.61
C ILE A 104 7.53 -8.45 12.77
N GLU A 105 7.98 -9.02 11.66
CA GLU A 105 9.21 -9.77 11.59
C GLU A 105 10.38 -8.84 11.26
N ALA A 106 11.31 -8.76 12.17
CA ALA A 106 12.54 -8.00 11.99
C ALA A 106 13.72 -8.84 12.50
N MET A 107 14.81 -8.89 11.73
CA MET A 107 16.03 -9.64 12.11
C MET A 107 15.76 -11.08 12.57
N LYS A 108 14.91 -11.82 11.86
CA LYS A 108 14.49 -13.20 12.18
C LYS A 108 13.76 -13.35 13.52
N MET A 109 13.28 -12.25 14.07
CA MET A 109 12.48 -12.24 15.30
C MET A 109 11.07 -11.76 14.99
N MET A 110 10.09 -12.46 15.52
CA MET A 110 8.68 -12.08 15.41
C MET A 110 8.27 -11.26 16.62
N ASN A 111 7.92 -9.99 16.40
CA ASN A 111 7.44 -9.08 17.41
C ASN A 111 5.95 -8.86 17.30
N GLN A 112 5.22 -9.14 18.36
CA GLN A 112 3.79 -8.87 18.41
C GLN A 112 3.54 -7.40 18.67
N VAL A 113 2.75 -6.78 17.80
CA VAL A 113 2.26 -5.41 17.99
C VAL A 113 0.89 -5.47 18.67
N LYS A 114 0.76 -4.74 19.76
CA LYS A 114 -0.47 -4.64 20.55
C LYS A 114 -1.14 -3.31 20.33
N SER A 115 -2.46 -3.30 20.41
CA SER A 115 -3.22 -2.06 20.37
C SER A 115 -2.95 -1.22 21.60
N GLU A 116 -2.79 0.07 21.40
CA GLU A 116 -2.72 1.08 22.47
C GLU A 116 -4.08 1.72 22.75
N PHE A 117 -5.07 1.41 21.92
CA PHE A 117 -6.39 2.00 21.94
C PHE A 117 -7.48 0.94 22.00
N ASP A 118 -8.62 1.32 22.58
CA ASP A 118 -9.88 0.57 22.52
C ASP A 118 -10.72 1.11 21.37
N GLY A 119 -11.30 0.24 20.56
CA GLY A 119 -12.17 0.69 19.48
C GLY A 119 -12.41 -0.36 18.41
N LYS A 120 -13.00 0.09 17.31
CA LYS A 120 -13.32 -0.73 16.16
C LYS A 120 -12.32 -0.51 15.04
N ILE A 121 -11.83 -1.60 14.46
CA ILE A 121 -10.94 -1.53 13.29
C ILE A 121 -11.73 -1.06 12.06
N VAL A 122 -11.35 0.07 11.50
CA VAL A 122 -11.98 0.62 10.30
C VAL A 122 -11.18 0.33 9.03
N ALA A 123 -9.86 0.26 9.14
CA ALA A 123 -9.01 -0.07 8.00
C ALA A 123 -7.71 -0.76 8.44
N ILE A 124 -7.18 -1.60 7.56
CA ILE A 124 -5.83 -2.17 7.67
C ILE A 124 -5.06 -1.66 6.46
N ASN A 125 -4.09 -0.80 6.71
CA ASN A 125 -3.41 -0.01 5.67
C ASN A 125 -2.25 -0.75 5.01
N VAL A 126 -1.87 -1.91 5.54
CA VAL A 126 -0.73 -2.71 5.07
C VAL A 126 -1.19 -4.13 4.76
N GLY A 127 -0.74 -4.68 3.65
CA GLY A 127 -0.99 -6.06 3.24
C GLY A 127 -0.13 -7.07 4.00
N ASP A 128 -0.62 -8.30 4.08
CA ASP A 128 0.12 -9.41 4.71
C ASP A 128 1.43 -9.70 3.95
N GLY A 129 2.54 -9.69 4.64
CA GLY A 129 3.87 -9.89 4.07
C GLY A 129 4.51 -8.63 3.45
N GLU A 130 3.95 -7.46 3.66
CA GLU A 130 4.52 -6.21 3.17
C GLU A 130 5.58 -5.64 4.12
N PRO A 131 6.64 -5.01 3.58
CA PRO A 131 7.61 -4.31 4.39
C PRO A 131 7.04 -3.03 4.98
N VAL A 132 7.36 -2.77 6.23
CA VAL A 132 6.95 -1.57 6.96
C VAL A 132 8.13 -0.85 7.59
N GLU A 133 8.00 0.45 7.70
CA GLU A 133 8.98 1.31 8.33
C GLU A 133 8.54 1.75 9.73
N PHE A 134 9.50 2.21 10.53
CA PHE A 134 9.21 2.77 11.85
C PHE A 134 8.25 3.97 11.74
N GLY A 135 7.17 3.93 12.52
CA GLY A 135 6.16 4.98 12.53
C GLY A 135 5.15 4.94 11.38
N GLN A 136 5.26 3.94 10.50
CA GLN A 136 4.27 3.75 9.43
C GLN A 136 2.93 3.32 10.01
N GLU A 137 1.84 3.89 9.51
CA GLU A 137 0.49 3.53 9.91
C GLU A 137 0.12 2.13 9.42
N LEU A 138 -0.25 1.27 10.35
CA LEU A 138 -0.61 -0.11 10.07
C LEU A 138 -2.12 -0.32 10.04
N ILE A 139 -2.80 0.14 11.07
CA ILE A 139 -4.22 -0.10 11.31
C ILE A 139 -4.86 1.18 11.81
N SER A 140 -6.03 1.50 11.25
CA SER A 140 -6.86 2.63 11.71
C SER A 140 -8.01 2.10 12.58
N ILE A 141 -8.20 2.73 13.71
CA ILE A 141 -9.18 2.37 14.74
C ILE A 141 -10.07 3.57 15.02
N GLU A 142 -11.37 3.36 14.98
CA GLU A 142 -12.37 4.30 15.48
C GLU A 142 -12.58 4.06 16.97
N GLU A 143 -12.32 5.06 17.80
CA GLU A 143 -12.53 4.99 19.24
C GLU A 143 -14.02 4.83 19.55
N SER A 144 -14.32 3.87 20.39
CA SER A 144 -15.72 3.59 20.80
C SER A 144 -16.13 4.38 22.02
#